data_63694f13629fef07417dfd76e195af36
#
_entry.id   63694f13629fef07417dfd76e195af36
#
_cell.length_a   1.000
_cell.length_b   1.000
_cell.length_c   1.000
_cell.angle_alpha   90.00
_cell.angle_beta   90.00
_cell.angle_gamma   90.00
#
_symmetry.space_group_name_H-M   'P 1'
#
loop_
_entity.id
_entity.type
_entity.pdbx_description
1 polymer ?
#
loop_
_entity_poly.entity_id
_entity_poly.type
_entity_poly.pdbx_seq_one_letter_code
_entity_poly.pdbx_strand_id
1 'polypeptide(L)'
;TALEAAAEICRATERTTLADEYTQRQSRMIANVNKHCFDRERGLYRDTPSKRNFSEHTAIWAVLSGAVTGNAASELMEKTMNENVAKCSFSMNYYMFRALEKSGCYKYSEKIMDGWQKMLDMHCTTWCENPDNPRSECHGWSSAPIYEMSALRLGVCPDSNGFGSIKIKPVTNGLDWAKG
;
A
#
# COMPACT_ATOMS: atom_id res chain seq x y z
N THR A 1 3.56 0.38 10.80
CA THR A 1 2.51 -0.66 10.62
C THR A 1 2.69 -1.84 11.57
N ALA A 2 3.78 -2.65 11.53
CA ALA A 2 3.91 -3.83 12.38
C ALA A 2 3.82 -3.52 13.90
N LEU A 3 4.50 -2.49 14.39
CA LEU A 3 4.42 -2.05 15.78
C LEU A 3 3.03 -1.55 16.18
N GLU A 4 2.34 -0.89 15.26
CA GLU A 4 0.95 -0.44 15.43
C GLU A 4 0.01 -1.64 15.62
N ALA A 5 0.08 -2.61 14.69
CA ALA A 5 -0.72 -3.83 14.79
C ALA A 5 -0.39 -4.64 16.06
N ALA A 6 0.90 -4.73 16.44
CA ALA A 6 1.30 -5.38 17.68
C ALA A 6 0.75 -4.66 18.92
N ALA A 7 0.77 -3.32 18.93
CA ALA A 7 0.19 -2.55 20.02
C ALA A 7 -1.34 -2.76 20.11
N GLU A 8 -2.03 -2.81 18.98
CA GLU A 8 -3.47 -3.08 18.90
C GLU A 8 -3.81 -4.46 19.45
N ILE A 9 -3.10 -5.51 19.02
CA ILE A 9 -3.26 -6.87 19.54
C ILE A 9 -2.99 -6.91 21.06
N CYS A 10 -1.94 -6.24 21.53
CA CYS A 10 -1.63 -6.17 22.96
C CYS A 10 -2.74 -5.50 23.76
N ARG A 11 -3.34 -4.43 23.24
CA ARG A 11 -4.51 -3.80 23.90
C ARG A 11 -5.71 -4.74 23.95
N ALA A 12 -6.01 -5.42 22.85
CA ALA A 12 -7.10 -6.38 22.76
C ALA A 12 -6.92 -7.60 23.68
N THR A 13 -5.68 -7.88 24.10
CA THR A 13 -5.32 -8.98 25.02
C THR A 13 -4.90 -8.48 26.42
N GLU A 14 -5.28 -7.25 26.78
CA GLU A 14 -5.05 -6.62 28.09
C GLU A 14 -3.56 -6.44 28.48
N ARG A 15 -2.64 -6.51 27.51
CA ARG A 15 -1.19 -6.29 27.68
C ARG A 15 -0.81 -4.82 27.49
N THR A 16 -1.39 -3.94 28.29
CA THR A 16 -1.34 -2.48 28.10
C THR A 16 0.08 -1.93 28.14
N THR A 17 0.93 -2.37 29.08
CA THR A 17 2.33 -1.91 29.20
C THR A 17 3.11 -2.20 27.90
N LEU A 18 2.96 -3.39 27.35
CA LEU A 18 3.61 -3.78 26.10
C LEU A 18 3.07 -3.00 24.89
N ALA A 19 1.77 -2.72 24.89
CA ALA A 19 1.14 -1.88 23.87
C ALA A 19 1.73 -0.46 23.87
N ASP A 20 1.94 0.12 25.04
CA ASP A 20 2.54 1.44 25.20
C ASP A 20 4.00 1.47 24.75
N GLU A 21 4.76 0.43 25.08
CA GLU A 21 6.13 0.27 24.61
C GLU A 21 6.21 0.24 23.07
N TYR A 22 5.37 -0.55 22.41
CA TYR A 22 5.32 -0.61 20.95
C TYR A 22 4.89 0.72 20.32
N THR A 23 3.93 1.41 20.94
CA THR A 23 3.48 2.73 20.48
C THR A 23 4.62 3.77 20.57
N GLN A 24 5.35 3.79 21.68
CA GLN A 24 6.49 4.70 21.84
C GLN A 24 7.61 4.38 20.85
N ARG A 25 7.89 3.09 20.63
CA ARG A 25 8.89 2.65 19.64
C ARG A 25 8.49 3.06 18.22
N GLN A 26 7.24 2.90 17.85
CA GLN A 26 6.69 3.37 16.55
C GLN A 26 6.90 4.88 16.39
N SER A 27 6.51 5.67 17.39
CA SER A 27 6.62 7.13 17.35
C SER A 27 8.06 7.60 17.16
N ARG A 28 9.00 6.97 17.88
CA ARG A 28 10.44 7.27 17.71
C ARG A 28 10.96 6.90 16.33
N MET A 29 10.53 5.76 15.78
CA MET A 29 10.93 5.36 14.42
C MET A 29 10.40 6.33 13.36
N ILE A 30 9.12 6.72 13.46
CA ILE A 30 8.50 7.71 12.57
C ILE A 30 9.26 9.04 12.62
N ALA A 31 9.53 9.56 13.82
CA ALA A 31 10.27 10.80 13.98
C ALA A 31 11.67 10.73 13.34
N ASN A 32 12.38 9.61 13.50
CA ASN A 32 13.69 9.40 12.90
C ASN A 32 13.61 9.29 11.37
N VAL A 33 12.64 8.58 10.82
CA VAL A 33 12.43 8.49 9.36
C VAL A 33 12.16 9.87 8.78
N ASN A 34 11.27 10.63 9.39
CA ASN A 34 10.96 12.00 8.95
C ASN A 34 12.17 12.94 9.03
N LYS A 35 12.97 12.81 10.08
CA LYS A 35 14.16 13.63 10.28
C LYS A 35 15.30 13.29 9.33
N HIS A 36 15.53 12.01 9.04
CA HIS A 36 16.73 11.55 8.35
C HIS A 36 16.52 11.09 6.92
N CYS A 37 15.30 10.70 6.54
CA CYS A 37 14.99 10.18 5.20
C CYS A 37 14.16 11.13 4.35
N PHE A 38 13.39 12.05 4.92
CA PHE A 38 12.60 12.98 4.12
C PHE A 38 13.49 14.03 3.45
N ASP A 39 13.50 14.04 2.12
CA ASP A 39 14.21 15.02 1.29
C ASP A 39 13.27 16.18 0.97
N ARG A 40 13.48 17.31 1.63
CA ARG A 40 12.62 18.51 1.50
C ARG A 40 12.66 19.12 0.11
N GLU A 41 13.78 19.02 -0.58
CA GLU A 41 13.95 19.55 -1.92
C GLU A 41 13.09 18.79 -2.93
N ARG A 42 13.11 17.45 -2.81
CA ARG A 42 12.31 16.58 -3.67
C ARG A 42 10.89 16.32 -3.15
N GLY A 43 10.62 16.56 -1.88
CA GLY A 43 9.35 16.19 -1.24
C GLY A 43 9.09 14.69 -1.25
N LEU A 44 10.13 13.87 -1.24
CA LEU A 44 10.09 12.41 -1.27
C LEU A 44 10.93 11.82 -0.12
N TYR A 45 10.66 10.56 0.23
CA TYR A 45 11.49 9.83 1.18
C TYR A 45 12.61 9.08 0.46
N ARG A 46 13.84 9.23 0.97
CA ARG A 46 15.02 8.48 0.51
C ARG A 46 14.99 7.05 1.04
N ASP A 47 15.52 6.10 0.26
CA ASP A 47 15.64 4.70 0.68
C ASP A 47 16.53 4.53 1.91
N THR A 48 17.55 5.38 2.05
CA THR A 48 18.45 5.42 3.20
C THR A 48 18.82 6.86 3.56
N PRO A 49 19.22 7.13 4.82
CA PRO A 49 19.67 8.47 5.21
C PRO A 49 20.89 8.98 4.43
N SER A 50 21.75 8.07 3.96
CA SER A 50 23.06 8.39 3.35
C SER A 50 23.05 8.52 1.84
N LYS A 51 21.97 8.06 1.15
CA LYS A 51 21.89 8.06 -0.33
C LYS A 51 20.64 8.77 -0.79
N ARG A 52 20.72 9.49 -1.92
CA ARG A 52 19.56 10.16 -2.54
C ARG A 52 18.88 9.25 -3.57
N ASN A 53 18.63 8.00 -3.20
CA ASN A 53 17.82 7.07 -3.97
C ASN A 53 16.38 7.13 -3.47
N PHE A 54 15.43 7.00 -4.38
CA PHE A 54 14.01 7.10 -4.12
C PHE A 54 13.29 5.94 -4.79
N SER A 55 12.32 5.37 -4.09
CA SER A 55 11.52 4.26 -4.58
C SER A 55 10.06 4.39 -4.16
N GLU A 56 9.18 3.72 -4.88
CA GLU A 56 7.79 3.57 -4.48
C GLU A 56 7.66 2.94 -3.08
N HIS A 57 8.58 2.05 -2.71
CA HIS A 57 8.59 1.38 -1.40
C HIS A 57 8.61 2.37 -0.23
N THR A 58 9.47 3.38 -0.29
CA THR A 58 9.58 4.37 0.79
C THR A 58 8.33 5.22 0.94
N ALA A 59 7.71 5.61 -0.17
CA ALA A 59 6.44 6.33 -0.16
C ALA A 59 5.29 5.48 0.41
N ILE A 60 5.18 4.22 -0.04
CA ILE A 60 4.20 3.26 0.48
C ILE A 60 4.31 3.17 2.00
N TRP A 61 5.49 2.89 2.51
CA TRP A 61 5.68 2.70 3.95
C TRP A 61 5.55 3.99 4.75
N ALA A 62 5.91 5.16 4.19
CA ALA A 62 5.68 6.44 4.84
C ALA A 62 4.18 6.69 5.07
N VAL A 63 3.33 6.41 4.09
CA VAL A 63 1.87 6.54 4.21
C VAL A 63 1.30 5.46 5.14
N LEU A 64 1.65 4.19 4.94
CA LEU A 64 1.07 3.09 5.71
C LEU A 64 1.47 3.11 7.18
N SER A 65 2.68 3.56 7.50
CA SER A 65 3.14 3.69 8.89
C SER A 65 2.59 4.92 9.62
N GLY A 66 1.97 5.86 8.89
CA GLY A 66 1.54 7.14 9.44
C GLY A 66 2.68 8.16 9.62
N ALA A 67 3.83 7.94 8.98
CA ALA A 67 4.92 8.93 8.98
C ALA A 67 4.51 10.21 8.23
N VAL A 68 3.61 10.09 7.28
CA VAL A 68 2.93 11.18 6.59
C VAL A 68 1.44 10.87 6.48
N THR A 69 0.58 11.88 6.67
CA THR A 69 -0.88 11.72 6.71
C THR A 69 -1.59 12.90 6.03
N GLY A 70 -2.90 12.78 5.80
CA GLY A 70 -3.72 13.84 5.23
C GLY A 70 -3.22 14.33 3.87
N ASN A 71 -3.29 15.61 3.60
CA ASN A 71 -2.92 16.22 2.31
C ASN A 71 -1.45 15.94 1.93
N ALA A 72 -0.54 15.92 2.91
CA ALA A 72 0.86 15.62 2.65
C ALA A 72 1.07 14.16 2.17
N ALA A 73 0.23 13.22 2.61
CA ALA A 73 0.25 11.85 2.08
C ALA A 73 -0.26 11.80 0.63
N SER A 74 -1.29 12.58 0.30
CA SER A 74 -1.79 12.70 -1.07
C SER A 74 -0.72 13.28 -1.99
N GLU A 75 -0.10 14.39 -1.61
CA GLU A 75 0.98 15.04 -2.36
C GLU A 75 2.17 14.09 -2.57
N LEU A 76 2.58 13.36 -1.53
CA LEU A 76 3.65 12.36 -1.62
C LEU A 76 3.31 11.27 -2.64
N MET A 77 2.10 10.70 -2.58
CA MET A 77 1.70 9.62 -3.49
C MET A 77 1.53 10.13 -4.92
N GLU A 78 0.91 11.28 -5.14
CA GLU A 78 0.80 11.90 -6.47
C GLU A 78 2.16 12.12 -7.10
N LYS A 79 3.10 12.64 -6.33
CA LYS A 79 4.46 12.86 -6.78
C LYS A 79 5.18 11.56 -7.10
N THR A 80 5.08 10.56 -6.22
CA THR A 80 5.67 9.23 -6.42
C THR A 80 5.14 8.56 -7.69
N MET A 81 3.85 8.69 -7.98
CA MET A 81 3.23 8.09 -9.16
C MET A 81 3.60 8.78 -10.48
N ASN A 82 4.03 10.04 -10.44
CA ASN A 82 4.35 10.85 -11.61
C ASN A 82 5.86 11.06 -11.84
N GLU A 83 6.70 10.77 -10.85
CA GLU A 83 8.16 10.87 -10.98
C GLU A 83 8.80 9.53 -11.38
N ASN A 84 9.99 9.62 -11.95
CA ASN A 84 10.81 8.45 -12.25
C ASN A 84 11.57 7.99 -11.00
N VAL A 85 10.91 7.18 -10.18
CA VAL A 85 11.49 6.51 -9.01
C VAL A 85 11.52 5.00 -9.23
N ALA A 86 12.34 4.27 -8.46
CA ALA A 86 12.40 2.82 -8.55
C ALA A 86 11.02 2.21 -8.25
N LYS A 87 10.54 1.36 -9.17
CA LYS A 87 9.21 0.75 -9.09
C LYS A 87 9.21 -0.45 -8.15
N CYS A 88 8.07 -0.69 -7.55
CA CYS A 88 7.85 -1.89 -6.75
C CYS A 88 7.42 -3.08 -7.61
N SER A 89 7.59 -4.30 -7.08
CA SER A 89 7.15 -5.54 -7.70
C SER A 89 5.65 -5.77 -7.52
N PHE A 90 5.07 -6.77 -8.21
CA PHE A 90 3.67 -7.16 -8.03
C PHE A 90 3.33 -7.50 -6.58
N SER A 91 4.23 -8.15 -5.84
CA SER A 91 4.00 -8.44 -4.42
C SER A 91 3.85 -7.17 -3.59
N MET A 92 4.59 -6.12 -3.91
CA MET A 92 4.51 -4.83 -3.22
C MET A 92 3.34 -3.98 -3.67
N ASN A 93 2.77 -4.24 -4.85
CA ASN A 93 1.62 -3.51 -5.36
C ASN A 93 0.38 -3.67 -4.46
N TYR A 94 0.24 -4.77 -3.72
CA TYR A 94 -0.79 -4.87 -2.68
C TYR A 94 -0.70 -3.70 -1.68
N TYR A 95 0.51 -3.41 -1.19
CA TYR A 95 0.73 -2.29 -0.26
C TYR A 95 0.62 -0.94 -0.95
N MET A 96 0.96 -0.86 -2.24
CA MET A 96 0.75 0.35 -3.04
C MET A 96 -0.74 0.70 -3.11
N PHE A 97 -1.60 -0.24 -3.42
CA PHE A 97 -3.05 -0.03 -3.41
C PHE A 97 -3.56 0.46 -2.05
N ARG A 98 -3.08 -0.14 -0.94
CA ARG A 98 -3.43 0.31 0.41
C ARG A 98 -2.94 1.74 0.69
N ALA A 99 -1.75 2.10 0.24
CA ALA A 99 -1.22 3.45 0.38
C ALA A 99 -2.01 4.47 -0.46
N LEU A 100 -2.39 4.12 -1.69
CA LEU A 100 -3.24 4.95 -2.55
C LEU A 100 -4.63 5.15 -1.95
N GLU A 101 -5.23 4.11 -1.39
CA GLU A 101 -6.52 4.20 -0.69
C GLU A 101 -6.40 5.14 0.52
N LYS A 102 -5.43 4.89 1.40
CA LYS A 102 -5.22 5.66 2.63
C LYS A 102 -4.91 7.14 2.38
N SER A 103 -4.25 7.45 1.27
CA SER A 103 -3.91 8.83 0.86
C SER A 103 -4.99 9.52 0.03
N GLY A 104 -6.09 8.84 -0.32
CA GLY A 104 -7.11 9.38 -1.23
C GLY A 104 -6.68 9.43 -2.71
N CYS A 105 -5.60 8.75 -3.07
CA CYS A 105 -5.02 8.74 -4.42
C CYS A 105 -5.39 7.50 -5.24
N TYR A 106 -6.46 6.79 -4.88
CA TYR A 106 -6.84 5.52 -5.51
C TYR A 106 -7.10 5.62 -7.02
N LYS A 107 -7.32 6.83 -7.54
CA LYS A 107 -7.38 7.12 -9.00
C LYS A 107 -6.18 6.58 -9.79
N TYR A 108 -5.01 6.43 -9.15
CA TYR A 108 -3.80 5.89 -9.77
C TYR A 108 -3.76 4.35 -9.82
N SER A 109 -4.73 3.67 -9.23
CA SER A 109 -4.78 2.19 -9.23
C SER A 109 -4.84 1.59 -10.62
N GLU A 110 -5.49 2.25 -11.58
CA GLU A 110 -5.56 1.80 -12.99
C GLU A 110 -4.16 1.67 -13.60
N LYS A 111 -3.33 2.70 -13.44
CA LYS A 111 -1.95 2.69 -13.95
C LYS A 111 -1.12 1.53 -13.39
N ILE A 112 -1.43 1.06 -12.19
CA ILE A 112 -0.77 -0.10 -11.59
C ILE A 112 -1.36 -1.38 -12.15
N MET A 113 -2.69 -1.45 -12.32
CA MET A 113 -3.39 -2.60 -12.90
C MET A 113 -2.94 -2.92 -14.33
N ASP A 114 -2.50 -1.93 -15.11
CA ASP A 114 -1.94 -2.13 -16.46
C ASP A 114 -0.80 -3.16 -16.47
N GLY A 115 -0.07 -3.30 -15.36
CA GLY A 115 0.97 -4.32 -15.21
C GLY A 115 0.44 -5.75 -15.32
N TRP A 116 -0.80 -5.99 -14.89
CA TRP A 116 -1.43 -7.31 -14.98
C TRP A 116 -2.04 -7.59 -16.36
N GLN A 117 -2.31 -6.54 -17.16
CA GLN A 117 -2.75 -6.71 -18.55
C GLN A 117 -1.73 -7.53 -19.36
N LYS A 118 -0.43 -7.32 -19.12
CA LYS A 118 0.64 -8.11 -19.74
C LYS A 118 0.50 -9.63 -19.50
N MET A 119 0.02 -10.03 -18.31
CA MET A 119 -0.21 -11.46 -18.03
C MET A 119 -1.32 -12.03 -18.92
N LEU A 120 -2.38 -11.26 -19.18
CA LEU A 120 -3.45 -11.65 -20.09
C LEU A 120 -2.95 -11.72 -21.53
N ASP A 121 -2.16 -10.74 -21.96
CA ASP A 121 -1.57 -10.69 -23.31
C ASP A 121 -0.62 -11.86 -23.57
N MET A 122 0.07 -12.32 -22.52
CA MET A 122 0.93 -13.52 -22.54
C MET A 122 0.16 -14.83 -22.40
N HIS A 123 -1.17 -14.79 -22.30
CA HIS A 123 -2.03 -15.94 -22.09
C HIS A 123 -1.71 -16.75 -20.82
N CYS A 124 -1.21 -16.08 -19.77
CA CYS A 124 -0.99 -16.71 -18.49
C CYS A 124 -2.31 -17.26 -17.92
N THR A 125 -2.32 -18.51 -17.48
CA THR A 125 -3.50 -19.15 -16.87
C THR A 125 -3.57 -18.94 -15.36
N THR A 126 -2.52 -18.37 -14.78
CA THR A 126 -2.41 -18.01 -13.37
C THR A 126 -1.49 -16.81 -13.19
N TRP A 127 -1.22 -16.41 -11.94
CA TRP A 127 -0.44 -15.23 -11.59
C TRP A 127 1.06 -15.49 -11.75
N CYS A 128 1.72 -14.82 -12.68
CA CYS A 128 3.17 -14.94 -12.79
C CYS A 128 3.89 -14.03 -11.77
N GLU A 129 5.14 -14.38 -11.45
CA GLU A 129 5.97 -13.59 -10.53
C GLU A 129 6.29 -12.20 -11.11
N ASN A 130 6.66 -12.19 -12.39
CA ASN A 130 7.03 -10.99 -13.14
C ASN A 130 6.72 -11.23 -14.62
N PRO A 131 5.92 -10.40 -15.29
CA PRO A 131 5.57 -10.59 -16.70
C PRO A 131 6.73 -10.35 -17.66
N ASP A 132 7.77 -9.60 -17.27
CA ASP A 132 8.90 -9.32 -18.15
C ASP A 132 9.94 -10.45 -18.15
N ASN A 133 10.07 -11.20 -17.05
CA ASN A 133 10.96 -12.37 -16.92
C ASN A 133 10.37 -13.36 -15.88
N PRO A 134 9.34 -14.09 -16.24
CA PRO A 134 8.67 -14.98 -15.30
C PRO A 134 9.56 -16.19 -14.98
N ARG A 135 10.02 -16.26 -13.72
CA ARG A 135 10.65 -17.48 -13.17
C ARG A 135 9.59 -18.52 -12.82
N SER A 136 8.37 -18.06 -12.56
CA SER A 136 7.23 -18.87 -12.19
C SER A 136 5.95 -18.19 -12.66
N GLU A 137 5.03 -18.98 -13.16
CA GLU A 137 3.68 -18.57 -13.54
C GLU A 137 2.63 -18.94 -12.48
N CYS A 138 3.05 -19.32 -11.27
CA CYS A 138 2.17 -19.67 -10.16
C CYS A 138 2.63 -18.98 -8.87
N HIS A 139 2.46 -17.65 -8.81
CA HIS A 139 2.87 -16.83 -7.68
C HIS A 139 1.69 -16.12 -7.02
N GLY A 140 1.24 -16.61 -5.87
CA GLY A 140 0.11 -16.10 -5.12
C GLY A 140 0.26 -14.61 -4.71
N TRP A 141 1.46 -14.12 -4.48
CA TRP A 141 1.65 -12.71 -4.13
C TRP A 141 1.36 -11.71 -5.27
N SER A 142 1.19 -12.20 -6.48
CA SER A 142 0.76 -11.38 -7.62
C SER A 142 -0.77 -11.33 -7.77
N SER A 143 -1.54 -11.93 -6.85
CA SER A 143 -3.00 -12.00 -6.91
C SER A 143 -3.72 -10.79 -6.28
N ALA A 144 -3.03 -9.71 -6.01
CA ALA A 144 -3.62 -8.48 -5.47
C ALA A 144 -4.90 -8.04 -6.18
N PRO A 145 -5.05 -8.17 -7.53
CA PRO A 145 -6.29 -7.79 -8.22
C PRO A 145 -7.54 -8.48 -7.69
N ILE A 146 -7.47 -9.73 -7.21
CA ILE A 146 -8.63 -10.42 -6.64
C ILE A 146 -9.20 -9.65 -5.44
N TYR A 147 -8.32 -9.21 -4.55
CA TYR A 147 -8.71 -8.40 -3.39
C TYR A 147 -9.23 -7.03 -3.84
N GLU A 148 -8.54 -6.37 -4.77
CA GLU A 148 -8.92 -5.04 -5.24
C GLU A 148 -10.30 -5.03 -5.91
N MET A 149 -10.62 -6.04 -6.71
CA MET A 149 -11.92 -6.15 -7.35
C MET A 149 -13.05 -6.31 -6.33
N SER A 150 -12.86 -7.13 -5.31
CA SER A 150 -13.88 -7.38 -4.28
C SER A 150 -13.97 -6.25 -3.26
N ALA A 151 -12.84 -5.87 -2.66
CA ALA A 151 -12.81 -4.95 -1.52
C ALA A 151 -12.94 -3.48 -1.92
N LEU A 152 -12.37 -3.08 -3.07
CA LEU A 152 -12.37 -1.68 -3.49
C LEU A 152 -13.35 -1.40 -4.64
N ARG A 153 -13.31 -2.19 -5.72
CA ARG A 153 -14.19 -1.94 -6.87
C ARG A 153 -15.66 -2.22 -6.55
N LEU A 154 -15.97 -3.39 -6.00
CA LEU A 154 -17.30 -3.68 -5.45
C LEU A 154 -17.52 -3.01 -4.11
N GLY A 155 -16.44 -2.69 -3.39
CA GLY A 155 -16.46 -1.97 -2.15
C GLY A 155 -16.99 -2.77 -0.97
N VAL A 156 -16.89 -4.10 -1.01
CA VAL A 156 -17.39 -4.96 0.07
C VAL A 156 -16.26 -5.27 1.04
N CYS A 157 -16.29 -4.60 2.19
CA CYS A 157 -15.27 -4.74 3.24
C CYS A 157 -15.90 -5.10 4.59
N PRO A 158 -15.17 -5.80 5.47
CA PRO A 158 -15.59 -5.95 6.86
C PRO A 158 -15.58 -4.59 7.56
N ASP A 159 -16.60 -4.29 8.32
CA ASP A 159 -16.72 -3.11 9.17
C ASP A 159 -16.53 -3.47 10.67
N SER A 160 -16.55 -4.78 10.97
CA SER A 160 -16.20 -5.32 12.28
C SER A 160 -15.51 -6.68 12.14
N ASN A 161 -14.87 -7.14 13.22
CA ASN A 161 -14.15 -8.41 13.25
C ASN A 161 -15.06 -9.58 12.82
N GLY A 162 -14.50 -10.48 12.01
CA GLY A 162 -15.19 -11.67 11.52
C GLY A 162 -16.37 -11.39 10.58
N PHE A 163 -16.41 -10.22 9.93
CA PHE A 163 -17.57 -9.79 9.13
C PHE A 163 -18.88 -9.71 9.91
N GLY A 164 -18.83 -9.40 11.20
CA GLY A 164 -20.03 -9.18 12.03
C GLY A 164 -20.91 -8.04 11.49
N SER A 165 -20.30 -7.05 10.85
CA SER A 165 -20.95 -6.05 9.99
C SER A 165 -20.11 -5.82 8.74
N ILE A 166 -20.76 -5.37 7.66
CA ILE A 166 -20.11 -5.08 6.39
C ILE A 166 -20.30 -3.62 6.00
N LYS A 167 -19.29 -3.07 5.34
CA LYS A 167 -19.32 -1.76 4.70
C LYS A 167 -19.34 -1.95 3.20
N ILE A 168 -20.27 -1.27 2.53
CA ILE A 168 -20.34 -1.24 1.07
C ILE A 168 -20.00 0.19 0.62
N LYS A 169 -18.84 0.33 0.00
CA LYS A 169 -18.33 1.61 -0.50
C LYS A 169 -17.54 1.39 -1.79
N PRO A 170 -18.20 1.24 -2.94
CA PRO A 170 -17.52 1.01 -4.22
C PRO A 170 -16.67 2.21 -4.64
N VAL A 171 -15.53 1.92 -5.26
CA VAL A 171 -14.65 2.90 -5.91
C VAL A 171 -14.58 2.55 -7.39
N THR A 172 -15.46 3.14 -8.18
CA THR A 172 -15.66 2.75 -9.58
C THR A 172 -14.53 3.21 -10.51
N ASN A 173 -13.83 4.31 -10.19
CA ASN A 173 -12.75 4.89 -11.02
C ASN A 173 -13.11 4.92 -12.53
N GLY A 174 -14.32 5.38 -12.85
CA GLY A 174 -14.77 5.49 -14.24
C GLY A 174 -15.44 4.24 -14.82
N LEU A 175 -15.61 3.18 -14.03
CA LEU A 175 -16.48 2.07 -14.43
C LEU A 175 -17.95 2.51 -14.37
N ASP A 176 -18.72 2.20 -15.41
CA ASP A 176 -20.16 2.49 -15.44
C ASP A 176 -20.95 1.55 -14.52
N TRP A 177 -20.45 0.33 -14.31
CA TRP A 177 -21.05 -0.66 -13.42
C TRP A 177 -20.02 -1.69 -12.94
N ALA A 178 -20.31 -2.33 -11.81
CA ALA A 178 -19.59 -3.47 -11.30
C ALA A 178 -20.58 -4.49 -10.71
N LYS A 179 -20.30 -5.78 -10.89
CA LYS A 179 -21.11 -6.90 -10.38
C LYS A 179 -20.20 -7.97 -9.79
N GLY A 180 -20.57 -8.54 -8.65
CA GLY A 180 -19.92 -9.64 -7.98
C GLY A 180 -20.83 -10.33 -6.98
#